data_f7e63fdddee26c2436f7a7408092baad
#
_entry.id   f7e63fdddee26c2436f7a7408092baad
#
_cell.length_a   1.000
_cell.length_b   1.000
_cell.length_c   1.000
_cell.angle_alpha   90.00
_cell.angle_beta   90.00
_cell.angle_gamma   90.00
#
_symmetry.space_group_name_H-M   'P 1'
#
loop_
_entity.id
_entity.type
_entity.pdbx_description
1 polymer ?
#
loop_
_entity_poly.entity_id
_entity_poly.type
_entity_poly.pdbx_seq_one_letter_code
_entity_poly.pdbx_strand_id
1 'polypeptide(L)'
;MAWKADFHDSFVPEYHGLPQGVQDELLACVALLEQFGPLLGRPRVDTLNGSRHANMKELRFDAADGVWRFAFAFDPDRKAIILCGGDKSGGSERRFYVQLIARADPRFESHLAKIKKPKQKEKKRKSRR
;
A
#
# COMPACT_ATOMS: atom_id res chain seq x y z
N MET A 1 -9.68 -4.32 18.11
CA MET A 1 -10.33 -4.41 16.83
C MET A 1 -9.33 -4.69 15.73
N ALA A 2 -9.70 -5.57 14.85
CA ALA A 2 -8.78 -5.99 13.80
C ALA A 2 -8.71 -4.95 12.68
N TRP A 3 -7.54 -4.80 12.11
CA TRP A 3 -7.33 -4.08 10.88
C TRP A 3 -7.36 -5.07 9.74
N LYS A 4 -7.63 -4.59 8.55
CA LYS A 4 -7.59 -5.41 7.35
C LYS A 4 -6.53 -4.87 6.40
N ALA A 5 -6.08 -5.71 5.50
CA ALA A 5 -5.12 -5.30 4.48
C ALA A 5 -5.52 -5.91 3.15
N ASP A 6 -5.38 -5.12 2.11
CA ASP A 6 -5.73 -5.51 0.74
C ASP A 6 -4.65 -5.03 -0.22
N PHE A 7 -4.57 -5.68 -1.36
CA PHE A 7 -3.73 -5.21 -2.46
C PHE A 7 -4.59 -4.36 -3.40
N HIS A 8 -4.06 -3.23 -3.82
CA HIS A 8 -4.70 -2.44 -4.86
C HIS A 8 -4.80 -3.28 -6.13
N ASP A 9 -5.87 -3.10 -6.91
CA ASP A 9 -6.10 -3.89 -8.12
C ASP A 9 -4.90 -3.87 -9.07
N SER A 10 -4.27 -2.71 -9.23
CA SER A 10 -3.11 -2.58 -10.11
C SER A 10 -1.87 -3.27 -9.55
N PHE A 11 -1.82 -3.50 -8.25
CA PHE A 11 -0.69 -4.18 -7.63
C PHE A 11 -0.77 -5.70 -7.74
N VAL A 12 -1.97 -6.26 -7.82
CA VAL A 12 -2.15 -7.71 -7.82
C VAL A 12 -1.29 -8.43 -8.88
N PRO A 13 -1.30 -8.00 -10.16
CA PRO A 13 -0.43 -8.67 -11.13
C PRO A 13 1.04 -8.44 -10.86
N GLU A 14 1.40 -7.29 -10.30
CA GLU A 14 2.80 -7.01 -9.93
C GLU A 14 3.27 -7.95 -8.82
N TYR A 15 2.39 -8.20 -7.85
CA TYR A 15 2.70 -9.15 -6.78
C TYR A 15 3.03 -10.53 -7.32
N HIS A 16 2.25 -11.01 -8.27
CA HIS A 16 2.47 -12.36 -8.81
C HIS A 16 3.77 -12.48 -9.60
N GLY A 17 4.33 -11.36 -10.04
CA GLY A 17 5.62 -11.35 -10.73
C GLY A 17 6.83 -11.24 -9.81
N LEU A 18 6.63 -11.09 -8.50
CA LEU A 18 7.72 -10.96 -7.55
C LEU A 18 8.38 -12.30 -7.27
N PRO A 19 9.68 -12.31 -6.91
CA PRO A 19 10.32 -13.55 -6.44
C PRO A 19 9.56 -14.15 -5.27
N GLN A 20 9.56 -15.48 -5.17
CA GLN A 20 8.78 -16.16 -4.13
C GLN A 20 9.15 -15.71 -2.72
N GLY A 21 10.43 -15.52 -2.45
CA GLY A 21 10.86 -15.05 -1.12
C GLY A 21 10.33 -13.69 -0.77
N VAL A 22 10.15 -12.82 -1.78
CA VAL A 22 9.59 -11.49 -1.59
C VAL A 22 8.09 -11.59 -1.32
N GLN A 23 7.38 -12.43 -2.08
CA GLN A 23 5.95 -12.65 -1.85
C GLN A 23 5.70 -13.15 -0.43
N ASP A 24 6.50 -14.12 0.01
CA ASP A 24 6.33 -14.71 1.35
C ASP A 24 6.56 -13.68 2.44
N GLU A 25 7.62 -12.88 2.31
CA GLU A 25 7.92 -11.86 3.33
C GLU A 25 6.90 -10.74 3.32
N LEU A 26 6.41 -10.37 2.14
CA LEU A 26 5.34 -9.36 2.06
C LEU A 26 4.09 -9.84 2.78
N LEU A 27 3.70 -11.09 2.58
CA LEU A 27 2.52 -11.63 3.27
C LEU A 27 2.72 -11.67 4.78
N ALA A 28 3.94 -11.95 5.24
CA ALA A 28 4.24 -11.90 6.67
C ALA A 28 4.09 -10.49 7.22
N CYS A 29 4.52 -9.49 6.46
CA CYS A 29 4.36 -8.09 6.86
C CYS A 29 2.90 -7.67 6.84
N VAL A 30 2.14 -8.14 5.86
CA VAL A 30 0.69 -7.86 5.80
C VAL A 30 -0.02 -8.42 7.03
N ALA A 31 0.36 -9.62 7.46
CA ALA A 31 -0.21 -10.21 8.68
C ALA A 31 0.06 -9.34 9.91
N LEU A 32 1.27 -8.76 9.99
CA LEU A 32 1.61 -7.85 11.08
C LEU A 32 0.80 -6.55 11.01
N LEU A 33 0.55 -6.04 9.80
CA LEU A 33 -0.31 -4.87 9.64
C LEU A 33 -1.73 -5.15 10.13
N GLU A 34 -2.24 -6.34 9.85
CA GLU A 34 -3.58 -6.71 10.31
C GLU A 34 -3.65 -6.83 11.82
N GLN A 35 -2.57 -7.26 12.43
CA GLN A 35 -2.51 -7.43 13.88
C GLN A 35 -2.33 -6.09 14.61
N PHE A 36 -1.42 -5.25 14.13
CA PHE A 36 -1.01 -4.04 14.86
C PHE A 36 -1.51 -2.73 14.25
N GLY A 37 -1.95 -2.74 13.00
CA GLY A 37 -2.43 -1.55 12.33
C GLY A 37 -1.40 -0.42 12.34
N PRO A 38 -1.84 0.82 12.57
CA PRO A 38 -0.94 1.97 12.57
C PRO A 38 0.11 1.96 13.67
N LEU A 39 0.00 1.07 14.65
CA LEU A 39 1.02 0.94 15.68
C LEU A 39 2.28 0.23 15.20
N LEU A 40 2.19 -0.46 14.08
CA LEU A 40 3.37 -1.13 13.52
C LEU A 40 4.34 -0.06 13.00
N GLY A 41 5.54 -0.04 13.53
CA GLY A 41 6.54 0.94 13.19
C GLY A 41 7.86 0.32 12.80
N ARG A 42 8.93 1.08 12.97
CA ARG A 42 10.27 0.61 12.63
C ARG A 42 10.63 -0.66 13.35
N PRO A 43 11.41 -1.53 12.74
CA PRO A 43 12.08 -1.35 11.44
C PRO A 43 11.20 -1.71 10.23
N ARG A 44 10.03 -2.29 10.43
CA ARG A 44 9.21 -2.83 9.34
C ARG A 44 8.40 -1.79 8.61
N VAL A 45 8.02 -0.71 9.28
CA VAL A 45 7.19 0.35 8.70
C VAL A 45 7.80 1.70 9.03
N ASP A 46 7.78 2.60 8.07
CA ASP A 46 8.21 3.97 8.27
C ASP A 46 7.32 4.89 7.43
N THR A 47 7.38 6.18 7.71
CA THR A 47 6.67 7.18 6.91
C THR A 47 7.34 7.32 5.55
N LEU A 48 6.53 7.40 4.50
CA LEU A 48 7.02 7.63 3.15
C LEU A 48 6.89 9.11 2.84
N ASN A 49 8.00 9.82 2.96
CA ASN A 49 8.03 11.26 2.79
C ASN A 49 7.95 11.63 1.30
N GLY A 50 7.25 12.74 1.00
CA GLY A 50 7.14 13.23 -0.37
C GLY A 50 5.84 12.89 -1.07
N SER A 51 5.00 12.06 -0.44
CA SER A 51 3.68 11.76 -0.98
C SER A 51 2.73 12.93 -0.78
N ARG A 52 1.73 13.05 -1.66
CA ARG A 52 0.64 14.00 -1.46
C ARG A 52 -0.26 13.59 -0.29
N HIS A 53 -0.14 12.36 0.18
CA HIS A 53 -0.93 11.83 1.28
C HIS A 53 -0.06 11.74 2.52
N ALA A 54 -0.41 12.49 3.56
CA ALA A 54 0.38 12.56 4.78
C ALA A 54 0.52 11.19 5.46
N ASN A 55 -0.43 10.30 5.21
CA ASN A 55 -0.45 8.98 5.83
C ASN A 55 0.22 7.89 4.99
N MET A 56 0.86 8.27 3.89
CA MET A 56 1.56 7.27 3.07
C MET A 56 2.75 6.71 3.84
N LYS A 57 2.86 5.39 3.84
CA LYS A 57 3.89 4.66 4.58
C LYS A 57 4.59 3.67 3.67
N GLU A 58 5.68 3.10 4.17
CA GLU A 58 6.38 2.05 3.45
C GLU A 58 6.60 0.84 4.35
N LEU A 59 6.39 -0.34 3.78
CA LEU A 59 6.85 -1.60 4.38
C LEU A 59 8.29 -1.82 3.95
N ARG A 60 9.11 -2.33 4.86
CA ARG A 60 10.56 -2.42 4.67
C ARG A 60 11.05 -3.80 5.05
N PHE A 61 11.74 -4.47 4.14
CA PHE A 61 12.38 -5.74 4.45
C PHE A 61 13.42 -6.09 3.38
N ASP A 62 14.27 -7.05 3.72
CA ASP A 62 15.25 -7.61 2.78
C ASP A 62 14.80 -9.03 2.43
N ALA A 63 14.91 -9.38 1.16
CA ALA A 63 14.58 -10.73 0.69
C ALA A 63 15.15 -10.93 -0.70
N ALA A 64 15.45 -12.18 -1.07
CA ALA A 64 15.92 -12.53 -2.41
C ALA A 64 17.06 -11.61 -2.86
N ASP A 65 18.02 -11.37 -1.96
CA ASP A 65 19.20 -10.53 -2.20
C ASP A 65 18.88 -9.08 -2.56
N GLY A 66 17.67 -8.63 -2.25
CA GLY A 66 17.26 -7.26 -2.52
C GLY A 66 16.81 -6.52 -1.26
N VAL A 67 16.64 -5.22 -1.42
CA VAL A 67 16.19 -4.32 -0.34
C VAL A 67 14.83 -3.78 -0.78
N TRP A 68 13.77 -4.34 -0.22
CA TRP A 68 12.42 -4.11 -0.73
C TRP A 68 11.66 -3.07 0.05
N ARG A 69 10.91 -2.27 -0.68
CA ARG A 69 10.04 -1.24 -0.11
C ARG A 69 8.69 -1.29 -0.81
N PHE A 70 7.60 -1.29 -0.04
CA PHE A 70 6.26 -1.31 -0.58
C PHE A 70 5.46 -0.15 0.01
N ALA A 71 4.92 0.70 -0.86
CA ALA A 71 4.10 1.83 -0.43
C ALA A 71 2.71 1.35 -0.07
N PHE A 72 2.18 1.85 1.04
CA PHE A 72 0.82 1.55 1.46
C PHE A 72 0.26 2.72 2.27
N ALA A 73 -1.05 2.73 2.44
CA ALA A 73 -1.71 3.72 3.31
C ALA A 73 -2.96 3.09 3.90
N PHE A 74 -3.33 3.55 5.09
CA PHE A 74 -4.59 3.15 5.70
C PHE A 74 -5.71 4.02 5.15
N ASP A 75 -6.81 3.41 4.74
CA ASP A 75 -7.97 4.14 4.23
C ASP A 75 -8.97 4.43 5.37
N PRO A 76 -10.03 5.22 5.10
CA PRO A 76 -11.02 5.52 6.13
C PRO A 76 -11.78 4.31 6.67
N ASP A 77 -11.77 3.20 5.94
CA ASP A 77 -12.45 1.97 6.35
C ASP A 77 -11.55 1.04 7.15
N ARG A 78 -10.41 1.53 7.65
CA ARG A 78 -9.46 0.80 8.47
C ARG A 78 -8.79 -0.35 7.71
N LYS A 79 -8.52 -0.13 6.43
CA LYS A 79 -7.77 -1.09 5.61
C LYS A 79 -6.43 -0.51 5.21
N ALA A 80 -5.39 -1.32 5.32
CA ALA A 80 -4.09 -0.97 4.76
C ALA A 80 -4.10 -1.41 3.30
N ILE A 81 -3.93 -0.47 2.38
CA ILE A 81 -3.95 -0.77 0.95
C ILE A 81 -2.52 -0.77 0.43
N ILE A 82 -2.05 -1.95 0.03
CA ILE A 82 -0.70 -2.09 -0.54
C ILE A 82 -0.77 -1.65 -2.00
N LEU A 83 0.01 -0.65 -2.36
CA LEU A 83 -0.16 0.07 -3.61
C LEU A 83 0.85 -0.30 -4.69
N CYS A 84 2.11 -0.42 -4.33
CA CYS A 84 3.18 -0.76 -5.27
C CYS A 84 4.46 -0.99 -4.48
N GLY A 85 5.49 -1.50 -5.16
CA GLY A 85 6.76 -1.71 -4.49
C GLY A 85 7.88 -1.99 -5.45
N GLY A 86 9.05 -2.23 -4.92
CA GLY A 86 10.21 -2.55 -5.71
C GLY A 86 11.45 -2.76 -4.86
N ASP A 87 12.50 -3.17 -5.52
CA ASP A 87 13.82 -3.37 -4.93
C ASP A 87 14.62 -2.07 -5.09
N LYS A 88 15.01 -1.47 -3.96
CA LYS A 88 15.75 -0.20 -4.04
C LYS A 88 17.26 -0.38 -4.08
N SER A 89 17.74 -1.62 -4.08
CA SER A 89 19.17 -1.85 -4.16
C SER A 89 19.70 -1.53 -5.56
N GLY A 90 20.96 -1.18 -5.62
CA GLY A 90 21.67 -1.04 -6.89
C GLY A 90 21.32 0.18 -7.72
N GLY A 91 20.97 1.31 -7.14
CA GLY A 91 20.68 2.49 -7.90
C GLY A 91 20.55 3.72 -7.02
N SER A 92 20.02 4.81 -7.60
CA SER A 92 19.78 6.01 -6.84
C SER A 92 18.56 5.81 -5.94
N GLU A 93 18.76 5.93 -4.63
CA GLU A 93 17.68 5.83 -3.68
C GLU A 93 16.64 6.92 -3.91
N ARG A 94 17.09 8.14 -4.20
CA ARG A 94 16.19 9.25 -4.48
C ARG A 94 15.30 8.96 -5.68
N ARG A 95 15.88 8.45 -6.76
CA ARG A 95 15.10 8.11 -7.96
C ARG A 95 14.09 7.00 -7.66
N PHE A 96 14.51 6.02 -6.90
CA PHE A 96 13.62 4.94 -6.51
C PHE A 96 12.37 5.48 -5.81
N TYR A 97 12.56 6.34 -4.81
CA TYR A 97 11.43 6.87 -4.04
C TYR A 97 10.55 7.81 -4.85
N VAL A 98 11.13 8.60 -5.73
CA VAL A 98 10.34 9.46 -6.62
C VAL A 98 9.40 8.60 -7.48
N GLN A 99 9.92 7.52 -8.04
CA GLN A 99 9.12 6.64 -8.89
C GLN A 99 8.10 5.85 -8.08
N LEU A 100 8.46 5.41 -6.89
CA LEU A 100 7.54 4.68 -6.01
C LEU A 100 6.33 5.56 -5.68
N ILE A 101 6.56 6.79 -5.25
CA ILE A 101 5.50 7.72 -4.88
C ILE A 101 4.66 8.10 -6.09
N ALA A 102 5.30 8.28 -7.25
CA ALA A 102 4.57 8.61 -8.49
C ALA A 102 3.56 7.54 -8.87
N ARG A 103 3.81 6.28 -8.50
CA ARG A 103 2.84 5.19 -8.71
C ARG A 103 1.86 5.06 -7.57
N ALA A 104 2.33 5.28 -6.34
CA ALA A 104 1.51 5.06 -5.16
C ALA A 104 0.38 6.09 -5.04
N ASP A 105 0.70 7.37 -5.23
CA ASP A 105 -0.29 8.43 -5.02
C ASP A 105 -1.53 8.29 -5.90
N PRO A 106 -1.39 8.13 -7.24
CA PRO A 106 -2.60 7.97 -8.06
C PRO A 106 -3.40 6.72 -7.72
N ARG A 107 -2.72 5.64 -7.36
CA ARG A 107 -3.42 4.40 -7.01
C ARG A 107 -4.24 4.57 -5.73
N PHE A 108 -3.68 5.26 -4.74
CA PHE A 108 -4.42 5.51 -3.52
C PHE A 108 -5.60 6.45 -3.76
N GLU A 109 -5.41 7.48 -4.58
CA GLU A 109 -6.49 8.38 -4.96
C GLU A 109 -7.61 7.63 -5.69
N SER A 110 -7.25 6.74 -6.59
CA SER A 110 -8.21 5.89 -7.27
C SER A 110 -8.99 5.02 -6.29
N HIS A 111 -8.30 4.45 -5.32
CA HIS A 111 -8.94 3.64 -4.28
C HIS A 111 -9.93 4.46 -3.46
N LEU A 112 -9.53 5.65 -3.04
CA LEU A 112 -10.41 6.51 -2.25
C LEU A 112 -11.66 6.91 -3.04
N ALA A 113 -11.51 7.20 -4.33
CA ALA A 113 -12.64 7.53 -5.18
C ALA A 113 -13.58 6.33 -5.33
N LYS A 114 -13.01 5.13 -5.44
CA LYS A 114 -13.79 3.92 -5.61
C LYS A 114 -14.68 3.61 -4.41
N ILE A 115 -14.16 3.80 -3.20
CA ILE A 115 -14.94 3.50 -2.01
C ILE A 115 -16.04 4.53 -1.74
N LYS A 116 -15.94 5.73 -2.32
CA LYS A 116 -16.99 6.74 -2.22
C LYS A 116 -18.13 6.52 -3.21
N LYS A 117 -17.80 6.06 -4.43
CA LYS A 117 -18.78 5.95 -5.51
C LYS A 117 -20.01 5.09 -5.19
N PRO A 118 -19.86 3.88 -4.62
CA PRO A 118 -21.04 3.06 -4.35
C PRO A 118 -22.03 3.73 -3.42
N LYS A 119 -21.54 4.43 -2.39
CA LYS A 119 -22.42 5.12 -1.45
C LYS A 119 -23.20 6.24 -2.12
N GLN A 120 -22.54 7.01 -2.99
CA GLN A 120 -23.20 8.09 -3.71
C GLN A 120 -24.25 7.57 -4.68
N LYS A 121 -23.95 6.49 -5.37
CA LYS A 121 -24.91 5.88 -6.29
C LYS A 121 -26.14 5.36 -5.57
N GLU A 122 -25.96 4.76 -4.42
CA GLU A 122 -27.08 4.28 -3.62
C GLU A 122 -27.97 5.43 -3.16
N LYS A 123 -27.39 6.52 -2.71
CA LYS A 123 -28.16 7.70 -2.31
C LYS A 123 -28.96 8.26 -3.46
N LYS A 124 -28.37 8.35 -4.66
CA LYS A 124 -29.06 8.85 -5.81
C LYS A 124 -30.26 7.99 -6.19
N ARG A 125 -30.09 6.67 -6.12
CA ARG A 125 -31.21 5.76 -6.41
C ARG A 125 -32.35 5.94 -5.43
N LYS A 126 -32.02 6.09 -4.15
CA LYS A 126 -33.04 6.27 -3.13
C LYS A 126 -33.81 7.57 -3.32
N SER A 127 -33.11 8.64 -3.68
CA SER A 127 -33.77 9.92 -3.85
C SER A 127 -34.67 9.98 -5.09
N ARG A 128 -34.52 9.08 -6.03
CA ARG A 128 -35.40 9.02 -7.19
C ARG A 128 -36.75 8.39 -6.88
N ARG A 129 -36.88 7.76 -5.76
CA ARG A 129 -38.12 7.15 -5.33
C ARG A 129 -38.90 8.03 -4.41
#